data_b3ac3049b2d93e0a038d75f30ad6f9e8
#
_entry.id   b3ac3049b2d93e0a038d75f30ad6f9e8
#
_cell.length_a   1.000
_cell.length_b   1.000
_cell.length_c   1.000
_cell.angle_alpha   90.00
_cell.angle_beta   90.00
_cell.angle_gamma   90.00
#
_symmetry.space_group_name_H-M   'P 1'
#
loop_
_entity.id
_entity.type
_entity.pdbx_description
1 polymer ?
#
loop_
_entity_poly.entity_id
_entity_poly.type
_entity_poly.pdbx_seq_one_letter_code
_entity_poly.pdbx_strand_id
1 'polypeptide(L)'
;MKPAFASLLLTLLCLLSGTAVAAGVPAERVVAIETGVHKLLKQAKDVRRVAVGDPAIADVTVLNSRDVLITGKKGGITSLLIWPKKGSAVEYRLRVGPALDPLKSKANDPDLAKARIDARDGLSGSLPNLLAHRRAKLDAQQAAGPDAKVADRSTVALETQVMTEVKIVELKRSTLQQYGLNVLKNSPNTVAGLTTPGSSNGAGPGGISGAVAGFAAGGNQPIANAFNLVIGNPRDGILGILSFLEQKGLARTYAEPTLTAMSGQTASFLAGGEFPVPVSQGGSTGGITIQYREFGIRLSLTPTVLSRDRIGLKVAPEVSDLDFSAGITTAGVTVPALTVRRTDTTVELGDGESFVISGLVSNNLVNNASKVPWLGDLPILGAFFKSINVNRSEKELVMVVTPHLVRPLSAGSPRPLLPGAETDHYRPGFGQLMFGETGRFDQSQFGFSK
;
A
#
# COMPACT_ATOMS: atom_id res chain seq x y z
N MET A 1 -1.56 -52.62 -61.10
CA MET A 1 -0.85 -53.92 -60.86
C MET A 1 0.19 -53.72 -59.74
N LYS A 2 0.11 -54.53 -58.75
CA LYS A 2 0.77 -54.47 -57.40
C LYS A 2 2.30 -54.41 -57.43
N PRO A 3 2.89 -53.79 -56.37
CA PRO A 3 4.18 -54.28 -55.87
C PRO A 3 4.01 -54.78 -54.39
N ALA A 4 3.81 -56.06 -54.25
CA ALA A 4 3.68 -56.75 -52.96
C ALA A 4 4.95 -57.58 -52.66
N PHE A 5 6.15 -57.19 -53.09
CA PHE A 5 7.41 -57.97 -52.90
C PHE A 5 8.48 -57.18 -52.05
N ALA A 6 8.27 -55.93 -51.67
CA ALA A 6 9.26 -55.18 -50.90
C ALA A 6 9.05 -55.23 -49.38
N SER A 7 7.97 -55.82 -48.90
CA SER A 7 7.63 -55.85 -47.46
C SER A 7 8.13 -57.11 -46.72
N LEU A 8 8.56 -58.14 -47.43
CA LEU A 8 8.96 -59.38 -46.78
C LEU A 8 10.48 -59.49 -46.49
N LEU A 9 11.29 -58.62 -47.09
CA LEU A 9 12.74 -58.58 -46.83
C LEU A 9 13.16 -57.71 -45.65
N LEU A 10 12.27 -56.79 -45.21
CA LEU A 10 12.56 -55.91 -44.10
C LEU A 10 12.21 -56.49 -42.72
N THR A 11 11.37 -57.52 -42.68
CA THR A 11 11.00 -58.24 -41.45
C THR A 11 11.94 -59.30 -41.02
N LEU A 12 12.81 -59.76 -41.93
CA LEU A 12 13.80 -60.82 -41.61
C LEU A 12 15.14 -60.27 -41.13
N LEU A 13 15.39 -58.93 -41.25
CA LEU A 13 16.65 -58.31 -40.81
C LEU A 13 16.55 -57.79 -39.35
N CYS A 14 15.36 -57.76 -38.75
CA CYS A 14 15.15 -57.31 -37.33
C CYS A 14 15.23 -58.46 -36.32
N LEU A 15 15.42 -59.71 -36.73
CA LEU A 15 15.46 -60.87 -35.82
C LEU A 15 16.90 -61.39 -35.49
N LEU A 16 17.93 -60.68 -35.93
CA LEU A 16 19.34 -60.99 -35.58
C LEU A 16 20.01 -59.86 -34.77
N SER A 17 19.25 -58.95 -34.11
CA SER A 17 19.80 -58.02 -33.10
C SER A 17 20.02 -58.84 -31.82
N GLY A 18 21.24 -59.26 -31.64
CA GLY A 18 21.67 -59.97 -30.44
C GLY A 18 21.30 -59.27 -29.18
N THR A 19 20.74 -59.97 -28.24
CA THR A 19 20.59 -59.57 -26.84
C THR A 19 21.96 -59.19 -26.29
N ALA A 20 22.27 -57.87 -26.32
CA ALA A 20 23.33 -57.36 -25.52
C ALA A 20 22.87 -57.52 -24.04
N VAL A 21 23.43 -58.55 -23.40
CA VAL A 21 23.34 -58.67 -21.93
C VAL A 21 23.97 -57.44 -21.37
N ALA A 22 23.13 -56.50 -20.94
CA ALA A 22 23.56 -55.37 -20.13
C ALA A 22 24.20 -55.97 -18.88
N ALA A 23 25.53 -55.84 -18.81
CA ALA A 23 26.27 -56.16 -17.58
C ALA A 23 25.65 -55.30 -16.48
N GLY A 24 24.92 -55.92 -15.57
CA GLY A 24 24.23 -55.26 -14.47
C GLY A 24 25.26 -54.45 -13.70
N VAL A 25 25.10 -53.13 -13.68
CA VAL A 25 25.80 -52.23 -12.75
C VAL A 25 25.57 -52.81 -11.37
N PRO A 26 26.61 -53.17 -10.62
CA PRO A 26 26.45 -53.76 -9.28
C PRO A 26 25.62 -52.78 -8.44
N ALA A 27 24.50 -53.26 -7.93
CA ALA A 27 23.61 -52.44 -7.10
C ALA A 27 24.42 -51.80 -5.95
N GLU A 28 24.57 -50.49 -5.98
CA GLU A 28 25.33 -49.74 -5.01
C GLU A 28 24.70 -49.96 -3.62
N ARG A 29 25.44 -50.59 -2.70
CA ARG A 29 24.98 -50.89 -1.35
C ARG A 29 25.13 -49.69 -0.46
N VAL A 30 24.08 -48.87 -0.35
CA VAL A 30 24.06 -47.68 0.48
C VAL A 30 23.60 -48.05 1.89
N VAL A 31 24.37 -47.64 2.90
CA VAL A 31 24.01 -47.74 4.34
C VAL A 31 23.88 -46.33 4.90
N ALA A 32 22.64 -45.95 5.27
CA ALA A 32 22.37 -44.70 5.92
C ALA A 32 22.45 -44.87 7.43
N ILE A 33 23.09 -43.89 8.10
CA ILE A 33 23.34 -43.87 9.55
C ILE A 33 23.15 -42.44 10.04
N GLU A 34 22.61 -42.27 11.25
CA GLU A 34 22.46 -40.96 11.88
C GLU A 34 23.75 -40.59 12.63
N THR A 35 24.00 -39.29 12.71
CA THR A 35 25.15 -38.75 13.50
C THR A 35 24.95 -39.07 14.96
N GLY A 36 25.99 -39.63 15.59
CA GLY A 36 25.97 -40.04 17.02
C GLY A 36 25.31 -41.39 17.28
N VAL A 37 24.87 -42.10 16.24
CA VAL A 37 24.17 -43.38 16.36
C VAL A 37 25.08 -44.52 15.89
N HIS A 38 24.92 -45.65 16.56
CA HIS A 38 25.59 -46.90 16.17
C HIS A 38 24.63 -47.77 15.31
N LYS A 39 25.14 -48.33 14.22
CA LYS A 39 24.40 -49.29 13.38
C LYS A 39 25.16 -50.59 13.21
N LEU A 40 24.51 -51.68 13.54
CA LEU A 40 25.08 -53.00 13.38
C LEU A 40 24.82 -53.52 11.94
N LEU A 41 25.88 -53.78 11.22
CA LEU A 41 25.83 -54.40 9.86
C LEU A 41 26.22 -55.86 9.96
N LYS A 42 25.25 -56.78 9.80
CA LYS A 42 25.51 -58.23 9.79
C LYS A 42 25.96 -58.66 8.40
N GLN A 43 27.07 -59.42 8.34
CA GLN A 43 27.65 -59.95 7.13
C GLN A 43 27.31 -61.43 6.99
N ALA A 44 27.06 -61.88 5.73
CA ALA A 44 26.78 -63.28 5.44
C ALA A 44 28.03 -64.19 5.54
N LYS A 45 29.22 -63.60 5.43
CA LYS A 45 30.53 -64.31 5.51
C LYS A 45 31.39 -63.71 6.61
N ASP A 46 32.30 -64.55 7.17
CA ASP A 46 33.24 -64.08 8.16
C ASP A 46 34.15 -63.00 7.61
N VAL A 47 34.22 -61.87 8.33
CA VAL A 47 34.97 -60.67 7.99
C VAL A 47 36.45 -60.89 8.41
N ARG A 48 37.36 -60.56 7.51
CA ARG A 48 38.81 -60.58 7.76
C ARG A 48 39.33 -59.20 8.12
N ARG A 49 38.86 -58.15 7.38
CA ARG A 49 39.31 -56.77 7.52
C ARG A 49 38.21 -55.82 7.06
N VAL A 50 38.18 -54.66 7.67
CA VAL A 50 37.33 -53.52 7.24
C VAL A 50 38.24 -52.28 7.07
N ALA A 51 37.84 -51.39 6.17
CA ALA A 51 38.45 -50.07 6.01
C ALA A 51 37.37 -49.04 5.69
N VAL A 52 37.46 -47.89 6.30
CA VAL A 52 36.62 -46.73 6.07
C VAL A 52 37.41 -45.67 5.31
N GLY A 53 36.82 -45.02 4.35
CA GLY A 53 37.46 -43.99 3.52
C GLY A 53 37.82 -42.74 4.29
N ASP A 54 36.89 -42.26 5.13
CA ASP A 54 37.09 -41.09 5.99
C ASP A 54 36.63 -41.36 7.43
N PRO A 55 37.61 -41.55 8.35
CA PRO A 55 37.34 -41.80 9.77
C PRO A 55 36.69 -40.62 10.52
N ALA A 56 36.75 -39.42 9.96
CA ALA A 56 36.09 -38.27 10.54
C ALA A 56 34.56 -38.31 10.32
N ILE A 57 34.10 -38.93 9.28
CA ILE A 57 32.66 -39.07 8.94
C ILE A 57 32.05 -40.27 9.66
N ALA A 58 32.70 -41.44 9.58
CA ALA A 58 32.22 -42.65 10.23
C ALA A 58 33.39 -43.48 10.77
N ASP A 59 33.15 -44.15 11.89
CA ASP A 59 34.07 -45.14 12.47
C ASP A 59 33.48 -46.54 12.36
N VAL A 60 34.36 -47.53 12.22
CA VAL A 60 33.93 -48.90 12.00
C VAL A 60 34.72 -49.85 12.87
N THR A 61 34.03 -50.61 13.71
CA THR A 61 34.61 -51.60 14.62
C THR A 61 34.01 -52.97 14.31
N VAL A 62 34.88 -53.97 14.25
CA VAL A 62 34.44 -55.37 14.09
C VAL A 62 34.22 -55.97 15.50
N LEU A 63 32.95 -56.27 15.80
CA LEU A 63 32.57 -56.84 17.09
C LEU A 63 32.78 -58.36 17.12
N ASN A 64 32.37 -59.07 16.04
CA ASN A 64 32.46 -60.49 15.90
C ASN A 64 32.87 -60.87 14.46
N SER A 65 33.07 -62.14 14.17
CA SER A 65 33.43 -62.60 12.84
C SER A 65 32.45 -62.18 11.73
N ARG A 66 31.21 -61.82 12.09
CA ARG A 66 30.13 -61.40 11.11
C ARG A 66 29.46 -60.09 11.44
N ASP A 67 29.79 -59.48 12.54
CA ASP A 67 29.12 -58.24 13.02
C ASP A 67 30.06 -57.05 12.94
N VAL A 68 29.70 -56.07 12.16
CA VAL A 68 30.47 -54.84 11.97
C VAL A 68 29.61 -53.68 12.52
N LEU A 69 30.13 -53.02 13.55
CA LEU A 69 29.51 -51.82 14.13
C LEU A 69 30.02 -50.60 13.40
N ILE A 70 29.07 -49.78 12.92
CA ILE A 70 29.34 -48.53 12.24
C ILE A 70 28.83 -47.41 13.11
N THR A 71 29.67 -46.43 13.38
CA THR A 71 29.34 -45.25 14.21
C THR A 71 29.41 -44.03 13.32
N GLY A 72 28.30 -43.28 13.21
CA GLY A 72 28.27 -41.99 12.50
C GLY A 72 28.87 -40.88 13.37
N LYS A 73 29.97 -40.24 12.95
CA LYS A 73 30.63 -39.15 13.71
C LYS A 73 30.22 -37.75 13.22
N LYS A 74 30.29 -37.56 11.88
CA LYS A 74 30.02 -36.26 11.25
C LYS A 74 29.20 -36.47 9.98
N GLY A 75 28.30 -35.55 9.67
CA GLY A 75 27.52 -35.57 8.41
C GLY A 75 28.44 -35.58 7.20
N GLY A 76 28.17 -36.51 6.27
CA GLY A 76 28.98 -36.69 5.07
C GLY A 76 28.75 -38.04 4.42
N ILE A 77 29.47 -38.30 3.32
CA ILE A 77 29.45 -39.59 2.57
C ILE A 77 30.87 -40.15 2.54
N THR A 78 31.02 -41.41 2.93
CA THR A 78 32.29 -42.13 2.86
C THR A 78 32.07 -43.55 2.36
N SER A 79 33.16 -44.23 1.99
CA SER A 79 33.11 -45.65 1.58
C SER A 79 33.50 -46.56 2.71
N LEU A 80 32.90 -47.73 2.80
CA LEU A 80 33.28 -48.84 3.68
C LEU A 80 33.57 -50.06 2.84
N LEU A 81 34.79 -50.54 2.93
CA LEU A 81 35.28 -51.75 2.31
C LEU A 81 35.33 -52.86 3.32
N ILE A 82 34.71 -54.00 3.04
CA ILE A 82 34.69 -55.19 3.88
C ILE A 82 35.32 -56.36 3.10
N TRP A 83 36.42 -56.90 3.60
CA TRP A 83 37.06 -58.07 3.05
C TRP A 83 36.62 -59.31 3.85
N PRO A 84 35.84 -60.22 3.25
CA PRO A 84 35.53 -61.50 3.89
C PRO A 84 36.76 -62.45 3.86
N LYS A 85 36.76 -63.46 4.71
CA LYS A 85 37.81 -64.49 4.73
C LYS A 85 37.92 -65.26 3.44
N LYS A 86 36.78 -65.45 2.69
CA LYS A 86 36.70 -66.05 1.41
C LYS A 86 35.83 -65.22 0.46
N GLY A 87 36.40 -64.73 -0.64
CA GLY A 87 35.75 -63.99 -1.71
C GLY A 87 36.36 -62.58 -1.89
N SER A 88 35.76 -61.80 -2.83
CA SER A 88 36.16 -60.42 -3.15
C SER A 88 35.67 -59.42 -2.10
N ALA A 89 36.31 -58.28 -2.03
CA ALA A 89 35.87 -57.14 -1.18
C ALA A 89 34.49 -56.67 -1.60
N VAL A 90 33.70 -56.28 -0.60
CA VAL A 90 32.38 -55.71 -0.82
C VAL A 90 32.44 -54.25 -0.40
N GLU A 91 32.08 -53.35 -1.30
CA GLU A 91 32.00 -51.92 -1.05
C GLU A 91 30.59 -51.52 -0.64
N TYR A 92 30.51 -50.76 0.43
CA TYR A 92 29.32 -50.09 0.90
C TYR A 92 29.55 -48.56 0.88
N ARG A 93 28.56 -47.80 0.42
CA ARG A 93 28.59 -46.35 0.58
C ARG A 93 27.88 -46.01 1.87
N LEU A 94 28.64 -45.43 2.83
CA LEU A 94 28.09 -44.96 4.09
C LEU A 94 27.63 -43.53 3.93
N ARG A 95 26.42 -43.28 4.30
CA ARG A 95 25.83 -41.94 4.34
C ARG A 95 25.51 -41.61 5.80
N VAL A 96 26.29 -40.71 6.40
CA VAL A 96 26.03 -40.20 7.75
C VAL A 96 25.31 -38.88 7.62
N GLY A 97 24.14 -38.79 8.23
CA GLY A 97 23.32 -37.59 8.22
C GLY A 97 22.80 -37.28 9.61
N PRO A 98 22.30 -36.05 9.84
CA PRO A 98 21.58 -35.76 11.08
C PRO A 98 20.39 -36.69 11.23
N ALA A 99 19.95 -36.90 12.48
CA ALA A 99 18.75 -37.66 12.78
C ALA A 99 17.55 -36.96 12.13
N LEU A 100 17.25 -37.37 10.94
CA LEU A 100 16.07 -36.92 10.21
C LEU A 100 14.91 -37.83 10.60
N ASP A 101 14.10 -37.36 11.51
CA ASP A 101 12.71 -37.78 11.56
C ASP A 101 11.87 -36.77 10.73
N PRO A 102 12.00 -36.79 9.38
CA PRO A 102 11.28 -35.85 8.52
C PRO A 102 9.77 -36.11 8.53
N LEU A 103 9.36 -37.22 9.17
CA LEU A 103 7.99 -37.67 9.21
C LEU A 103 7.21 -37.05 10.37
N LYS A 104 7.88 -36.63 11.46
CA LYS A 104 7.17 -36.03 12.60
C LYS A 104 6.72 -34.59 12.33
N SER A 105 7.54 -33.78 11.66
CA SER A 105 7.15 -32.42 11.26
C SER A 105 6.09 -32.43 10.14
N LYS A 106 6.18 -33.39 9.19
CA LYS A 106 5.20 -33.55 8.12
C LYS A 106 3.85 -34.10 8.55
N ALA A 107 3.82 -34.95 9.57
CA ALA A 107 2.57 -35.58 10.02
C ALA A 107 1.62 -34.59 10.69
N ASN A 108 2.14 -33.46 11.20
CA ASN A 108 1.36 -32.48 11.92
C ASN A 108 1.03 -31.22 11.13
N ASP A 109 1.64 -31.00 9.95
CA ASP A 109 1.39 -29.83 9.10
C ASP A 109 0.98 -30.25 7.69
N PRO A 110 -0.33 -30.19 7.35
CA PRO A 110 -0.83 -30.57 6.03
C PRO A 110 -0.23 -29.72 4.89
N ASP A 111 0.23 -28.52 5.18
CA ASP A 111 0.84 -27.62 4.21
C ASP A 111 2.23 -28.10 3.75
N LEU A 112 2.89 -28.92 4.58
CA LEU A 112 4.20 -29.49 4.28
C LEU A 112 4.12 -30.88 3.59
N ALA A 113 2.93 -31.41 3.38
CA ALA A 113 2.73 -32.77 2.84
C ALA A 113 3.40 -32.97 1.45
N LYS A 114 3.46 -31.95 0.63
CA LYS A 114 4.06 -31.95 -0.71
C LYS A 114 5.54 -31.52 -0.74
N ALA A 115 6.09 -31.08 0.39
CA ALA A 115 7.50 -30.77 0.51
C ALA A 115 8.34 -32.03 0.64
N ARG A 116 9.48 -32.09 -0.02
CA ARG A 116 10.50 -33.12 0.14
C ARG A 116 11.76 -32.48 0.70
N ILE A 117 12.12 -32.89 1.90
CA ILE A 117 13.37 -32.48 2.54
C ILE A 117 14.33 -33.67 2.43
N ASP A 118 15.37 -33.56 1.66
CA ASP A 118 16.42 -34.56 1.54
C ASP A 118 17.76 -33.93 1.92
N ALA A 119 18.52 -34.63 2.76
CA ALA A 119 19.86 -34.20 3.17
C ALA A 119 20.83 -33.99 1.99
N ARG A 120 20.52 -34.59 0.82
CA ARG A 120 21.35 -34.55 -0.40
C ARG A 120 20.89 -33.48 -1.38
N ASP A 121 19.57 -33.37 -1.57
CA ASP A 121 18.95 -32.51 -2.58
C ASP A 121 18.38 -31.20 -1.99
N GLY A 122 18.38 -31.08 -0.67
CA GLY A 122 17.84 -29.92 0.02
C GLY A 122 16.31 -29.92 0.09
N LEU A 123 15.72 -28.75 -0.05
CA LEU A 123 14.29 -28.57 -0.08
C LEU A 123 13.77 -28.62 -1.51
N SER A 124 12.78 -29.49 -1.80
CA SER A 124 12.14 -29.61 -3.10
C SER A 124 10.64 -29.88 -2.95
N GLY A 125 9.88 -29.68 -4.01
CA GLY A 125 8.43 -29.90 -4.05
C GLY A 125 7.64 -28.60 -4.18
N SER A 126 6.31 -28.72 -4.24
CA SER A 126 5.39 -27.58 -4.34
C SER A 126 4.78 -27.28 -2.98
N LEU A 127 4.91 -26.05 -2.52
CA LEU A 127 4.40 -25.56 -1.25
C LEU A 127 3.21 -24.63 -1.49
N PRO A 128 2.17 -24.66 -0.66
CA PRO A 128 0.94 -23.89 -0.88
C PRO A 128 1.09 -22.40 -0.57
N ASN A 129 2.04 -22.02 0.29
CA ASN A 129 2.21 -20.65 0.72
C ASN A 129 3.65 -20.34 1.17
N LEU A 130 3.98 -19.06 1.29
CA LEU A 130 5.32 -18.59 1.67
C LEU A 130 5.66 -18.89 3.12
N LEU A 131 4.66 -18.98 4.01
CA LEU A 131 4.87 -19.36 5.41
C LEU A 131 5.28 -20.82 5.52
N ALA A 132 4.61 -21.72 4.77
CA ALA A 132 4.99 -23.12 4.68
C ALA A 132 6.39 -23.28 4.09
N HIS A 133 6.73 -22.49 3.06
CA HIS A 133 8.08 -22.48 2.50
C HIS A 133 9.14 -22.06 3.54
N ARG A 134 8.89 -20.99 4.30
CA ARG A 134 9.81 -20.53 5.35
C ARG A 134 9.98 -21.58 6.44
N ARG A 135 8.91 -22.25 6.88
CA ARG A 135 8.98 -23.35 7.86
C ARG A 135 9.78 -24.53 7.29
N ALA A 136 9.45 -24.97 6.07
CA ALA A 136 10.17 -26.07 5.41
C ALA A 136 11.66 -25.76 5.24
N LYS A 137 12.02 -24.52 4.95
CA LYS A 137 13.41 -24.09 4.82
C LYS A 137 14.14 -24.11 6.17
N LEU A 138 13.51 -23.67 7.25
CA LEU A 138 14.06 -23.77 8.61
C LEU A 138 14.25 -25.21 9.03
N ASP A 139 13.26 -26.08 8.77
CA ASP A 139 13.35 -27.51 9.06
C ASP A 139 14.48 -28.18 8.25
N ALA A 140 14.64 -27.80 6.98
CA ALA A 140 15.72 -28.28 6.13
C ALA A 140 17.10 -27.81 6.61
N GLN A 141 17.23 -26.59 7.10
CA GLN A 141 18.47 -26.05 7.69
C GLN A 141 18.82 -26.76 9.00
N GLN A 142 17.84 -26.95 9.88
CA GLN A 142 18.03 -27.72 11.12
C GLN A 142 18.46 -29.16 10.84
N ALA A 143 17.83 -29.77 9.84
CA ALA A 143 18.17 -31.13 9.41
C ALA A 143 19.59 -31.25 8.80
N ALA A 144 20.05 -30.21 8.11
CA ALA A 144 21.37 -30.20 7.48
C ALA A 144 22.53 -29.84 8.43
N GLY A 145 22.20 -29.19 9.57
CA GLY A 145 23.18 -28.74 10.56
C GLY A 145 23.58 -27.25 10.36
N PRO A 146 24.27 -26.66 11.39
CA PRO A 146 24.47 -25.20 11.46
C PRO A 146 25.32 -24.62 10.30
N ASP A 147 26.24 -25.41 9.74
CA ASP A 147 27.16 -24.95 8.68
C ASP A 147 26.76 -25.42 7.26
N ALA A 148 25.68 -26.18 7.13
CA ALA A 148 25.27 -26.74 5.84
C ALA A 148 24.43 -25.74 5.04
N LYS A 149 24.83 -25.48 3.79
CA LYS A 149 24.00 -24.75 2.81
C LYS A 149 22.97 -25.70 2.23
N VAL A 150 21.69 -25.45 2.53
CA VAL A 150 20.57 -26.21 1.96
C VAL A 150 20.24 -25.63 0.59
N ALA A 151 20.29 -26.46 -0.44
CA ALA A 151 19.80 -26.10 -1.77
C ALA A 151 18.27 -26.05 -1.73
N ASP A 152 17.69 -24.93 -2.15
CA ASP A 152 16.25 -24.73 -2.21
C ASP A 152 15.79 -24.80 -3.68
N ARG A 153 15.05 -25.84 -4.02
CA ARG A 153 14.45 -26.09 -5.32
C ARG A 153 12.93 -26.21 -5.23
N SER A 154 12.36 -25.73 -4.13
CA SER A 154 10.91 -25.76 -3.96
C SER A 154 10.23 -24.69 -4.80
N THR A 155 9.01 -24.96 -5.18
CA THR A 155 8.14 -24.00 -5.86
C THR A 155 6.98 -23.63 -4.94
N VAL A 156 6.60 -22.36 -4.92
CA VAL A 156 5.44 -21.88 -4.18
C VAL A 156 4.35 -21.51 -5.19
N ALA A 157 3.20 -22.20 -5.07
CA ALA A 157 2.06 -21.96 -5.97
C ALA A 157 1.20 -20.81 -5.45
N LEU A 158 1.69 -19.58 -5.58
CA LEU A 158 0.97 -18.37 -5.22
C LEU A 158 0.73 -17.49 -6.43
N GLU A 159 -0.37 -16.77 -6.39
CA GLU A 159 -0.55 -15.61 -7.24
C GLU A 159 0.43 -14.54 -6.80
N THR A 160 1.17 -13.99 -7.76
CA THR A 160 2.29 -13.10 -7.44
C THR A 160 1.96 -11.63 -7.63
N GLN A 161 0.76 -11.33 -8.11
CA GLN A 161 0.32 -9.96 -8.37
C GLN A 161 -0.79 -9.55 -7.43
N VAL A 162 -0.63 -8.37 -6.86
CA VAL A 162 -1.60 -7.75 -5.95
C VAL A 162 -2.00 -6.39 -6.53
N MET A 163 -3.28 -6.23 -6.78
CA MET A 163 -3.90 -4.94 -7.05
C MET A 163 -4.29 -4.34 -5.70
N THR A 164 -3.87 -3.14 -5.43
CA THR A 164 -4.20 -2.43 -4.19
C THR A 164 -5.01 -1.19 -4.53
N GLU A 165 -6.17 -1.10 -3.94
CA GLU A 165 -7.05 0.06 -3.99
C GLU A 165 -6.90 0.84 -2.69
N VAL A 166 -6.71 2.17 -2.79
CA VAL A 166 -6.61 3.06 -1.64
C VAL A 166 -7.69 4.12 -1.74
N LYS A 167 -8.59 4.18 -0.76
CA LYS A 167 -9.64 5.21 -0.67
C LYS A 167 -9.22 6.27 0.32
N ILE A 168 -9.17 7.51 -0.14
CA ILE A 168 -8.82 8.68 0.66
C ILE A 168 -10.03 9.61 0.66
N VAL A 169 -10.62 9.80 1.84
CA VAL A 169 -11.82 10.63 2.01
C VAL A 169 -11.52 11.72 3.02
N GLU A 170 -11.66 12.97 2.60
CA GLU A 170 -11.59 14.13 3.49
C GLU A 170 -12.92 14.87 3.47
N LEU A 171 -13.43 15.16 4.65
CA LEU A 171 -14.63 15.97 4.86
C LEU A 171 -14.22 17.22 5.63
N LYS A 172 -14.53 18.39 5.07
CA LYS A 172 -14.35 19.68 5.73
C LYS A 172 -15.71 20.33 5.92
N ARG A 173 -16.00 20.72 7.16
CA ARG A 173 -17.18 21.51 7.52
C ARG A 173 -16.71 22.83 8.10
N SER A 174 -17.27 23.93 7.63
CA SER A 174 -17.04 25.25 8.20
C SER A 174 -18.35 25.89 8.57
N THR A 175 -18.41 26.48 9.75
CA THR A 175 -19.58 27.26 10.20
C THR A 175 -19.05 28.57 10.72
N LEU A 176 -19.48 29.65 10.08
CA LEU A 176 -19.19 31.03 10.49
C LEU A 176 -20.48 31.68 10.94
N GLN A 177 -20.51 32.16 12.18
CA GLN A 177 -21.63 32.92 12.75
C GLN A 177 -21.11 34.24 13.24
N GLN A 178 -21.69 35.32 12.73
CA GLN A 178 -21.31 36.67 13.09
C GLN A 178 -22.56 37.47 13.44
N TYR A 179 -22.42 38.28 14.46
CA TYR A 179 -23.44 39.17 14.95
C TYR A 179 -22.81 40.51 15.32
N GLY A 180 -23.45 41.61 14.89
CA GLY A 180 -23.00 42.95 15.24
C GLY A 180 -24.11 43.99 15.11
N LEU A 181 -24.08 45.00 15.97
CA LEU A 181 -25.03 46.10 15.98
C LEU A 181 -24.28 47.43 15.97
N ASN A 182 -24.66 48.30 15.04
CA ASN A 182 -24.26 49.71 15.04
C ASN A 182 -25.46 50.59 15.31
N VAL A 183 -25.35 51.55 16.24
CA VAL A 183 -26.35 52.55 16.51
C VAL A 183 -25.71 53.91 16.37
N LEU A 184 -26.27 54.75 15.50
CA LEU A 184 -25.75 56.07 15.21
C LEU A 184 -26.85 57.10 15.45
N LYS A 185 -26.50 58.18 16.14
CA LYS A 185 -27.31 59.36 16.22
C LYS A 185 -26.53 60.53 15.59
N ASN A 186 -27.13 61.16 14.61
CA ASN A 186 -26.55 62.30 13.94
C ASN A 186 -27.64 63.40 13.77
N SER A 187 -27.57 64.41 14.51
CA SER A 187 -28.45 65.58 14.44
C SER A 187 -27.60 66.88 14.44
N PRO A 188 -28.17 68.08 14.07
CA PRO A 188 -27.38 69.29 13.94
C PRO A 188 -26.51 69.62 15.14
N ASN A 189 -26.93 69.20 16.32
CA ASN A 189 -26.24 69.54 17.57
C ASN A 189 -25.66 68.36 18.34
N THR A 190 -25.83 67.16 17.81
CA THR A 190 -25.36 65.96 18.54
C THR A 190 -24.94 64.85 17.55
N VAL A 191 -23.70 64.41 17.64
CA VAL A 191 -23.20 63.23 16.97
C VAL A 191 -22.79 62.21 18.04
N ALA A 192 -23.46 61.09 18.07
CA ALA A 192 -23.15 59.98 18.99
C ALA A 192 -23.37 58.62 18.27
N GLY A 193 -22.59 57.64 18.63
CA GLY A 193 -22.77 56.31 18.05
C GLY A 193 -22.05 55.23 18.82
N LEU A 194 -22.62 54.04 18.77
CA LEU A 194 -22.01 52.82 19.21
C LEU A 194 -21.76 51.98 17.94
N THR A 195 -20.50 51.67 17.66
CA THR A 195 -20.12 50.88 16.51
C THR A 195 -19.34 49.66 16.95
N THR A 196 -19.53 48.53 16.24
CA THR A 196 -18.72 47.34 16.47
C THR A 196 -17.27 47.58 16.04
N PRO A 197 -16.28 46.96 16.70
CA PRO A 197 -14.88 47.05 16.31
C PRO A 197 -14.68 46.67 14.83
N GLY A 198 -13.98 47.52 14.09
CA GLY A 198 -13.71 47.28 12.64
C GLY A 198 -14.71 47.97 11.69
N SER A 199 -15.80 48.53 12.16
CA SER A 199 -16.78 49.26 11.34
C SER A 199 -16.63 50.77 11.42
N SER A 200 -15.43 51.28 11.40
CA SER A 200 -15.11 52.69 11.70
C SER A 200 -15.13 53.60 10.47
N ASN A 201 -16.24 53.70 9.76
CA ASN A 201 -16.43 54.90 8.94
C ASN A 201 -17.43 55.82 9.65
N GLY A 202 -16.90 56.76 10.34
CA GLY A 202 -17.67 57.74 11.08
C GLY A 202 -18.75 58.39 10.22
N ALA A 203 -19.90 58.64 10.83
CA ALA A 203 -20.88 59.51 10.25
C ALA A 203 -20.19 60.86 10.00
N GLY A 204 -19.82 61.13 8.74
CA GLY A 204 -19.33 62.43 8.34
C GLY A 204 -20.39 63.52 8.58
N PRO A 205 -20.06 64.82 8.52
CA PRO A 205 -20.96 65.94 8.83
C PRO A 205 -22.05 66.12 7.77
N GLY A 206 -22.80 65.08 7.43
CA GLY A 206 -23.84 65.06 6.38
C GLY A 206 -25.23 64.65 6.89
N GLY A 207 -25.43 64.52 8.18
CA GLY A 207 -26.72 64.10 8.77
C GLY A 207 -27.02 62.61 8.41
N ILE A 208 -28.27 62.18 8.63
CA ILE A 208 -28.75 60.85 8.32
C ILE A 208 -28.60 60.49 6.83
N SER A 209 -28.76 61.51 5.95
CA SER A 209 -28.56 61.28 4.51
C SER A 209 -27.15 60.85 4.18
N GLY A 210 -26.14 61.41 4.86
CA GLY A 210 -24.74 60.95 4.74
C GLY A 210 -24.52 59.57 5.36
N ALA A 211 -25.17 59.26 6.49
CA ALA A 211 -25.10 57.95 7.10
C ALA A 211 -25.77 56.83 6.26
N VAL A 212 -26.91 57.14 5.63
CA VAL A 212 -27.61 56.25 4.70
C VAL A 212 -26.82 56.07 3.40
N ALA A 213 -26.21 57.15 2.89
CA ALA A 213 -25.32 57.06 1.74
C ALA A 213 -24.06 56.26 2.05
N GLY A 214 -23.47 56.42 3.24
CA GLY A 214 -22.37 55.59 3.73
C GLY A 214 -22.73 54.12 3.90
N PHE A 215 -23.99 53.83 4.32
CA PHE A 215 -24.52 52.49 4.35
C PHE A 215 -24.60 51.88 2.95
N ALA A 216 -25.20 52.61 1.98
CA ALA A 216 -25.30 52.18 0.60
C ALA A 216 -23.91 51.97 -0.04
N ALA A 217 -22.91 52.73 0.39
CA ALA A 217 -21.52 52.54 -0.03
C ALA A 217 -20.74 51.47 0.78
N GLY A 218 -21.40 50.76 1.70
CA GLY A 218 -20.79 49.71 2.51
C GLY A 218 -19.98 50.17 3.72
N GLY A 219 -19.98 51.48 4.07
CA GLY A 219 -19.10 52.03 5.05
C GLY A 219 -19.53 51.93 6.53
N ASN A 220 -20.82 51.74 6.81
CA ASN A 220 -21.37 51.76 8.18
C ASN A 220 -21.94 50.41 8.63
N GLN A 221 -21.67 49.34 7.89
CA GLN A 221 -22.17 48.03 8.23
C GLN A 221 -21.28 47.40 9.29
N PRO A 222 -21.85 46.78 10.36
CA PRO A 222 -21.09 45.98 11.32
C PRO A 222 -20.33 44.83 10.65
N ILE A 223 -20.95 44.21 9.65
CA ILE A 223 -20.41 43.07 8.90
C ILE A 223 -20.69 43.30 7.40
N ALA A 224 -19.64 43.37 6.61
CA ALA A 224 -19.72 43.81 5.20
C ALA A 224 -20.61 42.92 4.30
N ASN A 225 -20.62 41.58 4.50
CA ASN A 225 -21.33 40.64 3.64
C ASN A 225 -22.49 39.93 4.38
N ALA A 226 -23.10 40.61 5.35
CA ALA A 226 -24.15 40.05 6.19
C ALA A 226 -25.53 40.52 5.77
N PHE A 227 -26.55 39.85 6.27
CA PHE A 227 -27.90 40.41 6.25
C PHE A 227 -27.99 41.58 7.23
N ASN A 228 -28.38 42.75 6.73
CA ASN A 228 -28.42 43.99 7.51
C ASN A 228 -29.86 44.43 7.67
N LEU A 229 -30.34 44.50 8.91
CA LEU A 229 -31.60 45.14 9.28
C LEU A 229 -31.34 46.57 9.65
N VAL A 230 -31.90 47.48 8.90
CA VAL A 230 -31.74 48.92 9.12
C VAL A 230 -33.03 49.52 9.68
N ILE A 231 -32.93 50.17 10.81
CA ILE A 231 -34.05 50.87 11.46
C ILE A 231 -33.59 52.30 11.72
N GLY A 232 -34.34 53.26 11.20
CA GLY A 232 -33.96 54.68 11.39
C GLY A 232 -35.15 55.61 11.50
N ASN A 233 -34.95 56.72 12.25
CA ASN A 233 -35.88 57.85 12.31
C ASN A 233 -35.15 59.07 11.75
N PRO A 234 -35.52 59.53 10.54
CA PRO A 234 -34.88 60.73 9.93
C PRO A 234 -35.07 62.01 10.71
N ARG A 235 -36.18 62.13 11.45
CA ARG A 235 -36.49 63.39 12.20
C ARG A 235 -35.56 63.53 13.40
N ASP A 236 -35.30 62.45 14.11
CA ASP A 236 -34.45 62.42 15.31
C ASP A 236 -32.99 62.15 15.05
N GLY A 237 -32.66 61.87 13.77
CA GLY A 237 -31.30 61.57 13.36
C GLY A 237 -30.75 60.23 13.88
N ILE A 238 -31.63 59.27 14.18
CA ILE A 238 -31.23 57.95 14.72
C ILE A 238 -31.25 56.91 13.64
N LEU A 239 -30.17 56.12 13.57
CA LEU A 239 -30.00 54.99 12.66
C LEU A 239 -29.42 53.79 13.44
N GLY A 240 -30.13 52.66 13.42
CA GLY A 240 -29.67 51.37 13.94
C GLY A 240 -29.46 50.39 12.80
N ILE A 241 -28.33 49.71 12.78
CA ILE A 241 -28.00 48.68 11.81
C ILE A 241 -27.62 47.39 12.55
N LEU A 242 -28.42 46.37 12.38
CA LEU A 242 -28.20 45.05 12.95
C LEU A 242 -27.78 44.09 11.88
N SER A 243 -26.61 43.55 12.00
CA SER A 243 -26.04 42.60 11.02
C SER A 243 -26.00 41.18 11.58
N PHE A 244 -26.45 40.23 10.75
CA PHE A 244 -26.40 38.81 11.02
C PHE A 244 -25.76 38.10 9.83
N LEU A 245 -24.85 37.17 10.09
CA LEU A 245 -24.31 36.29 9.13
C LEU A 245 -24.22 34.87 9.70
N GLU A 246 -24.85 33.93 9.04
CA GLU A 246 -24.60 32.52 9.23
C GLU A 246 -24.21 31.90 7.89
N GLN A 247 -22.99 31.36 7.81
CA GLN A 247 -22.47 30.73 6.63
C GLN A 247 -22.04 29.30 6.98
N LYS A 248 -22.52 28.33 6.21
CA LYS A 248 -22.15 26.92 6.35
C LYS A 248 -21.48 26.46 5.05
N GLY A 249 -20.30 25.92 5.17
CA GLY A 249 -19.54 25.34 4.08
C GLY A 249 -19.33 23.84 4.31
N LEU A 250 -19.53 23.06 3.26
CA LEU A 250 -19.23 21.62 3.24
C LEU A 250 -18.40 21.34 2.00
N ALA A 251 -17.22 20.78 2.19
CA ALA A 251 -16.37 20.30 1.11
C ALA A 251 -16.01 18.83 1.37
N ARG A 252 -16.11 17.99 0.34
CA ARG A 252 -15.71 16.59 0.36
C ARG A 252 -14.69 16.37 -0.73
N THR A 253 -13.52 15.84 -0.37
CA THR A 253 -12.51 15.36 -1.31
C THR A 253 -12.52 13.84 -1.26
N TYR A 254 -12.56 13.22 -2.44
CA TYR A 254 -12.51 11.77 -2.60
C TYR A 254 -11.47 11.43 -3.65
N ALA A 255 -10.56 10.52 -3.32
CA ALA A 255 -9.56 10.01 -4.24
C ALA A 255 -9.41 8.50 -4.05
N GLU A 256 -9.29 7.78 -5.17
CA GLU A 256 -9.25 6.32 -5.21
C GLU A 256 -8.18 5.84 -6.19
N PRO A 257 -6.88 6.00 -5.85
CA PRO A 257 -5.82 5.45 -6.66
C PRO A 257 -5.76 3.94 -6.53
N THR A 258 -5.55 3.26 -7.66
CA THR A 258 -5.38 1.81 -7.75
C THR A 258 -4.05 1.50 -8.41
N LEU A 259 -3.29 0.58 -7.84
CA LEU A 259 -1.98 0.20 -8.36
C LEU A 259 -1.75 -1.30 -8.21
N THR A 260 -1.23 -1.93 -9.26
CA THR A 260 -0.88 -3.36 -9.25
C THR A 260 0.63 -3.54 -9.18
N ALA A 261 1.09 -4.39 -8.28
CA ALA A 261 2.50 -4.74 -8.12
C ALA A 261 2.71 -6.24 -7.94
N MET A 262 3.90 -6.72 -8.28
CA MET A 262 4.31 -8.08 -7.97
C MET A 262 4.68 -8.21 -6.50
N SER A 263 4.44 -9.38 -5.92
CA SER A 263 4.86 -9.70 -4.56
C SER A 263 6.36 -9.46 -4.35
N GLY A 264 6.70 -8.67 -3.33
CA GLY A 264 8.08 -8.29 -2.99
C GLY A 264 8.67 -7.15 -3.83
N GLN A 265 7.93 -6.60 -4.82
CA GLN A 265 8.39 -5.49 -5.64
C GLN A 265 7.68 -4.18 -5.26
N THR A 266 8.44 -3.10 -5.26
CA THR A 266 7.88 -1.77 -5.02
C THR A 266 7.35 -1.19 -6.33
N ALA A 267 6.14 -0.66 -6.30
CA ALA A 267 5.55 0.10 -7.37
C ALA A 267 5.17 1.49 -6.88
N SER A 268 5.19 2.47 -7.77
CA SER A 268 4.78 3.85 -7.49
C SER A 268 3.92 4.39 -8.62
N PHE A 269 2.96 5.23 -8.25
CA PHE A 269 2.04 5.91 -9.14
C PHE A 269 1.92 7.37 -8.71
N LEU A 270 1.91 8.29 -9.67
CA LEU A 270 1.66 9.71 -9.44
C LEU A 270 0.65 10.21 -10.47
N ALA A 271 -0.44 10.78 -10.00
CA ALA A 271 -1.42 11.49 -10.81
C ALA A 271 -1.53 12.93 -10.30
N GLY A 272 -1.03 13.89 -11.05
CA GLY A 272 -0.97 15.28 -10.63
C GLY A 272 -0.30 16.17 -11.66
N GLY A 273 0.36 17.21 -11.19
CA GLY A 273 1.11 18.14 -11.98
C GLY A 273 2.34 18.65 -11.25
N GLU A 274 2.98 19.63 -11.84
CA GLU A 274 4.12 20.35 -11.24
C GLU A 274 3.83 21.84 -11.21
N PHE A 275 4.18 22.52 -10.13
CA PHE A 275 4.09 23.96 -10.06
C PHE A 275 5.48 24.60 -9.91
N PRO A 276 5.72 25.74 -10.57
CA PRO A 276 7.01 26.43 -10.54
C PRO A 276 7.17 27.23 -9.24
N VAL A 277 8.29 27.01 -8.56
CA VAL A 277 8.70 27.78 -7.39
C VAL A 277 9.94 28.62 -7.74
N PRO A 278 9.86 29.93 -7.76
CA PRO A 278 11.03 30.77 -7.99
C PRO A 278 11.98 30.72 -6.78
N VAL A 279 13.23 30.36 -7.01
CA VAL A 279 14.28 30.34 -5.99
C VAL A 279 15.33 31.39 -6.36
N SER A 280 15.55 32.32 -5.44
CA SER A 280 16.60 33.33 -5.62
C SER A 280 17.97 32.68 -5.47
N GLN A 281 18.83 32.82 -6.50
CA GLN A 281 20.24 32.49 -6.38
C GLN A 281 20.95 33.68 -5.72
N GLY A 282 21.44 33.47 -4.50
CA GLY A 282 22.22 34.49 -3.78
C GLY A 282 23.45 34.90 -4.56
N GLY A 283 23.49 36.14 -4.98
CA GLY A 283 24.59 36.77 -5.70
C GLY A 283 24.25 38.20 -6.10
N SER A 284 25.22 39.07 -6.37
CA SER A 284 25.03 40.47 -6.70
C SER A 284 24.25 40.73 -8.02
N THR A 285 23.96 39.71 -8.79
CA THR A 285 23.24 39.76 -10.08
C THR A 285 21.76 39.32 -10.02
N GLY A 286 21.26 38.89 -8.84
CA GLY A 286 19.83 38.67 -8.62
C GLY A 286 19.15 37.65 -9.54
N GLY A 287 19.84 36.58 -9.98
CA GLY A 287 19.25 35.53 -10.81
C GLY A 287 18.14 34.75 -10.10
N ILE A 288 17.03 34.52 -10.79
CA ILE A 288 15.94 33.65 -10.31
C ILE A 288 16.02 32.33 -11.07
N THR A 289 16.06 31.20 -10.33
CA THR A 289 15.94 29.86 -10.90
C THR A 289 14.55 29.32 -10.57
N ILE A 290 13.91 28.68 -11.53
CA ILE A 290 12.61 28.05 -11.32
C ILE A 290 12.83 26.59 -10.93
N GLN A 291 12.32 26.20 -9.78
CA GLN A 291 12.29 24.81 -9.32
C GLN A 291 10.85 24.28 -9.40
N TYR A 292 10.66 23.19 -10.13
CA TYR A 292 9.35 22.53 -10.19
C TYR A 292 9.13 21.63 -8.97
N ARG A 293 7.91 21.68 -8.41
CA ARG A 293 7.47 20.83 -7.32
C ARG A 293 6.24 20.06 -7.74
N GLU A 294 6.30 18.74 -7.59
CA GLU A 294 5.18 17.85 -7.87
C GLU A 294 4.06 18.02 -6.85
N PHE A 295 2.82 17.93 -7.29
CA PHE A 295 1.62 17.87 -6.46
C PHE A 295 0.61 16.91 -7.08
N GLY A 296 -0.37 16.46 -6.28
CA GLY A 296 -1.41 15.52 -6.70
C GLY A 296 -1.48 14.30 -5.81
N ILE A 297 -1.90 13.17 -6.37
CA ILE A 297 -2.08 11.91 -5.68
C ILE A 297 -0.90 11.00 -6.00
N ARG A 298 -0.12 10.66 -4.99
CA ARG A 298 1.00 9.71 -5.07
C ARG A 298 0.68 8.48 -4.25
N LEU A 299 0.90 7.31 -4.81
CA LEU A 299 0.78 6.03 -4.13
C LEU A 299 2.06 5.24 -4.36
N SER A 300 2.73 4.85 -3.27
CA SER A 300 3.83 3.88 -3.30
C SER A 300 3.46 2.68 -2.46
N LEU A 301 3.69 1.48 -2.98
CA LEU A 301 3.34 0.25 -2.28
C LEU A 301 4.33 -0.88 -2.58
N THR A 302 4.45 -1.79 -1.60
CA THR A 302 5.21 -3.04 -1.73
C THR A 302 4.39 -4.15 -1.10
N PRO A 303 3.66 -4.95 -1.90
CA PRO A 303 2.90 -6.08 -1.38
C PRO A 303 3.81 -7.30 -1.19
N THR A 304 3.50 -8.15 -0.23
CA THR A 304 4.13 -9.44 0.00
C THR A 304 3.05 -10.48 0.23
N VAL A 305 2.82 -11.36 -0.71
CA VAL A 305 1.83 -12.44 -0.57
C VAL A 305 2.42 -13.52 0.32
N LEU A 306 1.87 -13.69 1.51
CA LEU A 306 2.29 -14.69 2.49
C LEU A 306 1.56 -16.01 2.28
N SER A 307 0.26 -15.94 2.00
CA SER A 307 -0.63 -17.06 1.65
C SER A 307 -1.77 -16.56 0.76
N ARG A 308 -2.69 -17.45 0.39
CA ARG A 308 -3.90 -17.07 -0.36
C ARG A 308 -4.80 -16.10 0.42
N ASP A 309 -4.77 -16.19 1.75
CA ASP A 309 -5.63 -15.41 2.65
C ASP A 309 -4.87 -14.32 3.42
N ARG A 310 -3.57 -14.13 3.13
CA ARG A 310 -2.72 -13.22 3.86
C ARG A 310 -1.74 -12.48 2.96
N ILE A 311 -1.86 -11.17 2.96
CA ILE A 311 -1.03 -10.24 2.19
C ILE A 311 -0.44 -9.22 3.14
N GLY A 312 0.88 -9.20 3.27
CA GLY A 312 1.60 -8.12 3.93
C GLY A 312 1.74 -6.96 2.94
N LEU A 313 1.30 -5.78 3.31
CA LEU A 313 1.30 -4.60 2.45
C LEU A 313 2.00 -3.44 3.16
N LYS A 314 3.12 -3.00 2.59
CA LYS A 314 3.69 -1.69 2.91
C LYS A 314 3.10 -0.67 1.93
N VAL A 315 2.45 0.37 2.45
CA VAL A 315 1.73 1.36 1.65
C VAL A 315 2.03 2.77 2.13
N ALA A 316 2.32 3.67 1.19
CA ALA A 316 2.61 5.07 1.44
C ALA A 316 1.80 5.97 0.48
N PRO A 317 0.51 6.20 0.76
CA PRO A 317 -0.31 7.16 0.05
C PRO A 317 0.04 8.59 0.45
N GLU A 318 0.01 9.48 -0.53
CA GLU A 318 0.17 10.93 -0.36
C GLU A 318 -0.81 11.66 -1.26
N VAL A 319 -1.50 12.66 -0.69
CA VAL A 319 -2.34 13.60 -1.44
C VAL A 319 -1.86 15.01 -1.14
N SER A 320 -1.57 15.75 -2.19
CA SER A 320 -1.12 17.14 -2.09
C SER A 320 -1.94 18.03 -3.01
N ASP A 321 -2.44 19.14 -2.44
CA ASP A 321 -3.27 20.13 -3.10
C ASP A 321 -2.62 21.52 -3.01
N LEU A 322 -2.82 22.33 -4.05
CA LEU A 322 -2.38 23.72 -4.07
C LEU A 322 -3.39 24.60 -3.32
N ASP A 323 -2.89 25.40 -2.35
CA ASP A 323 -3.67 26.39 -1.62
C ASP A 323 -3.20 27.80 -2.00
N PHE A 324 -3.98 28.45 -2.84
CA PHE A 324 -3.71 29.82 -3.27
C PHE A 324 -4.04 30.86 -2.19
N SER A 325 -4.89 30.51 -1.21
CA SER A 325 -5.27 31.43 -0.13
C SER A 325 -4.16 31.64 0.90
N ALA A 326 -3.30 30.62 1.08
CA ALA A 326 -2.12 30.65 1.94
C ALA A 326 -0.82 30.94 1.15
N GLY A 327 -0.94 31.30 -0.15
CA GLY A 327 0.20 31.58 -1.02
C GLY A 327 0.94 32.87 -0.67
N ILE A 328 2.18 32.96 -1.13
CA ILE A 328 3.06 34.13 -0.97
C ILE A 328 3.21 34.82 -2.31
N THR A 329 3.04 36.14 -2.35
CA THR A 329 3.32 36.95 -3.54
C THR A 329 4.70 37.57 -3.43
N THR A 330 5.60 37.17 -4.36
CA THR A 330 6.97 37.70 -4.42
C THR A 330 7.26 38.19 -5.84
N ALA A 331 7.72 39.43 -5.97
CA ALA A 331 8.04 40.05 -7.27
C ALA A 331 6.90 39.97 -8.32
N GLY A 332 5.62 40.08 -7.87
CA GLY A 332 4.44 40.01 -8.74
C GLY A 332 4.00 38.59 -9.14
N VAL A 333 4.68 37.56 -8.65
CA VAL A 333 4.31 36.14 -8.85
C VAL A 333 3.75 35.58 -7.54
N THR A 334 2.55 35.03 -7.60
CA THR A 334 1.94 34.33 -6.45
C THR A 334 2.32 32.85 -6.49
N VAL A 335 3.06 32.41 -5.45
CA VAL A 335 3.42 31.02 -5.24
C VAL A 335 2.42 30.41 -4.25
N PRO A 336 1.62 29.41 -4.64
CA PRO A 336 0.66 28.79 -3.73
C PRO A 336 1.37 28.00 -2.63
N ALA A 337 0.73 27.84 -1.49
CA ALA A 337 1.14 26.88 -0.48
C ALA A 337 0.75 25.46 -0.90
N LEU A 338 1.46 24.46 -0.40
CA LEU A 338 1.16 23.06 -0.63
C LEU A 338 0.58 22.43 0.65
N THR A 339 -0.66 21.95 0.57
CA THR A 339 -1.28 21.17 1.65
C THR A 339 -1.05 19.70 1.38
N VAL A 340 -0.33 19.01 2.28
CA VAL A 340 0.06 17.60 2.10
C VAL A 340 -0.57 16.73 3.18
N ARG A 341 -1.08 15.57 2.77
CA ARG A 341 -1.57 14.49 3.63
C ARG A 341 -0.83 13.22 3.23
N ARG A 342 -0.05 12.67 4.16
CA ARG A 342 0.82 11.52 3.90
C ARG A 342 0.70 10.52 5.04
N THR A 343 0.71 9.24 4.67
CA THR A 343 0.81 8.12 5.62
C THR A 343 1.85 7.13 5.08
N ASP A 344 2.66 6.53 5.94
CA ASP A 344 3.55 5.42 5.62
C ASP A 344 3.36 4.35 6.69
N THR A 345 2.87 3.18 6.28
CA THR A 345 2.53 2.11 7.22
C THR A 345 2.66 0.74 6.56
N THR A 346 2.76 -0.29 7.42
CA THR A 346 2.74 -1.69 7.00
C THR A 346 1.62 -2.41 7.72
N VAL A 347 0.75 -3.07 6.97
CA VAL A 347 -0.42 -3.80 7.46
C VAL A 347 -0.48 -5.19 6.86
N GLU A 348 -1.18 -6.10 7.51
CA GLU A 348 -1.44 -7.45 7.02
C GLU A 348 -2.94 -7.65 6.88
N LEU A 349 -3.39 -8.06 5.68
CA LEU A 349 -4.79 -8.13 5.28
C LEU A 349 -5.06 -9.40 4.49
N GLY A 350 -6.30 -9.85 4.46
CA GLY A 350 -6.80 -10.86 3.54
C GLY A 350 -7.11 -10.28 2.16
N ASP A 351 -7.33 -11.18 1.18
CA ASP A 351 -7.78 -10.79 -0.15
C ASP A 351 -9.17 -10.15 -0.09
N GLY A 352 -9.30 -8.90 -0.57
CA GLY A 352 -10.54 -8.12 -0.53
C GLY A 352 -10.89 -7.54 0.85
N GLU A 353 -10.08 -7.74 1.88
CA GLU A 353 -10.30 -7.11 3.19
C GLU A 353 -9.90 -5.64 3.17
N SER A 354 -10.78 -4.79 3.70
CA SER A 354 -10.53 -3.35 3.81
C SER A 354 -10.10 -2.98 5.23
N PHE A 355 -9.08 -2.15 5.34
CA PHE A 355 -8.56 -1.68 6.63
C PHE A 355 -8.32 -0.17 6.62
N VAL A 356 -8.68 0.49 7.72
CA VAL A 356 -8.40 1.92 7.92
C VAL A 356 -6.95 2.07 8.37
N ILE A 357 -6.11 2.61 7.50
CA ILE A 357 -4.67 2.76 7.75
C ILE A 357 -4.32 4.09 8.42
N SER A 358 -5.16 5.12 8.24
CA SER A 358 -4.95 6.44 8.83
C SER A 358 -6.27 7.18 8.98
N GLY A 359 -6.34 8.01 10.00
CA GLY A 359 -7.47 8.90 10.23
C GLY A 359 -7.06 10.14 11.00
N LEU A 360 -7.77 11.24 10.77
CA LEU A 360 -7.62 12.51 11.49
C LEU A 360 -8.99 13.10 11.73
N VAL A 361 -9.26 13.49 12.96
CA VAL A 361 -10.39 14.34 13.33
C VAL A 361 -9.83 15.61 13.96
N SER A 362 -10.14 16.75 13.38
CA SER A 362 -9.71 18.05 13.88
C SER A 362 -10.93 18.95 13.99
N ASN A 363 -11.11 19.55 15.17
CA ASN A 363 -12.17 20.52 15.43
C ASN A 363 -11.50 21.80 15.97
N ASN A 364 -11.61 22.87 15.21
CA ASN A 364 -11.08 24.17 15.58
C ASN A 364 -12.25 25.15 15.78
N LEU A 365 -12.38 25.65 16.99
CA LEU A 365 -13.39 26.61 17.35
C LEU A 365 -12.71 27.93 17.79
N VAL A 366 -12.91 28.96 17.02
CA VAL A 366 -12.46 30.32 17.34
C VAL A 366 -13.68 31.15 17.67
N ASN A 367 -13.77 31.62 18.90
CA ASN A 367 -14.84 32.47 19.37
C ASN A 367 -14.26 33.81 19.80
N ASN A 368 -14.51 34.83 19.01
CA ASN A 368 -14.10 36.20 19.29
C ASN A 368 -15.33 37.03 19.72
N ALA A 369 -15.31 37.46 20.93
CA ALA A 369 -16.33 38.39 21.49
C ALA A 369 -15.70 39.72 21.82
N SER A 370 -16.06 40.75 21.09
CA SER A 370 -15.69 42.12 21.35
C SER A 370 -16.84 42.79 22.04
N LYS A 371 -16.65 43.31 23.26
CA LYS A 371 -17.70 43.91 24.06
C LYS A 371 -17.24 45.20 24.76
N VAL A 372 -18.20 46.10 25.04
CA VAL A 372 -17.94 47.18 25.94
C VAL A 372 -17.86 46.63 27.36
N PRO A 373 -16.76 46.87 28.09
CA PRO A 373 -16.63 46.39 29.46
C PRO A 373 -17.85 46.77 30.29
N TRP A 374 -18.33 45.85 31.12
CA TRP A 374 -19.45 46.00 32.02
C TRP A 374 -20.83 46.06 31.34
N LEU A 375 -21.03 46.87 30.29
CA LEU A 375 -22.31 46.97 29.57
C LEU A 375 -22.60 45.70 28.71
N GLY A 376 -21.57 45.09 28.11
CA GLY A 376 -21.71 43.89 27.31
C GLY A 376 -22.06 42.63 28.10
N ASP A 377 -21.95 42.67 29.43
CA ASP A 377 -22.25 41.56 30.33
C ASP A 377 -23.70 41.61 30.89
N LEU A 378 -24.43 42.68 30.62
CA LEU A 378 -25.82 42.79 31.08
C LEU A 378 -26.71 41.77 30.37
N PRO A 379 -27.60 41.08 31.12
CA PRO A 379 -28.58 40.20 30.52
C PRO A 379 -29.52 41.00 29.60
N ILE A 380 -29.82 40.47 28.42
CA ILE A 380 -30.65 41.05 27.36
C ILE A 380 -30.03 42.29 26.73
N LEU A 381 -29.72 43.33 27.54
CA LEU A 381 -29.16 44.58 27.05
C LEU A 381 -27.72 44.43 26.55
N GLY A 382 -26.94 43.50 27.07
CA GLY A 382 -25.57 43.28 26.65
C GLY A 382 -25.43 42.89 25.16
N ALA A 383 -26.49 42.39 24.53
CA ALA A 383 -26.50 42.10 23.11
C ALA A 383 -26.27 43.35 22.25
N PHE A 384 -26.66 44.53 22.71
CA PHE A 384 -26.46 45.83 22.04
C PHE A 384 -25.03 46.38 22.17
N PHE A 385 -24.24 45.83 23.10
CA PHE A 385 -22.88 46.33 23.45
C PHE A 385 -21.79 45.29 23.15
N LYS A 386 -22.07 44.27 22.34
CA LYS A 386 -21.11 43.28 21.95
C LYS A 386 -21.23 42.88 20.48
N SER A 387 -20.12 42.45 19.90
CA SER A 387 -20.04 41.80 18.62
C SER A 387 -19.45 40.41 18.83
N ILE A 388 -20.04 39.41 18.21
CA ILE A 388 -19.61 38.02 18.33
C ILE A 388 -19.28 37.48 16.94
N ASN A 389 -18.13 36.82 16.85
CA ASN A 389 -17.68 36.10 15.65
C ASN A 389 -17.24 34.71 16.08
N VAL A 390 -18.01 33.69 15.70
CA VAL A 390 -17.75 32.30 15.96
C VAL A 390 -17.42 31.64 14.65
N ASN A 391 -16.20 31.11 14.55
CA ASN A 391 -15.73 30.34 13.41
C ASN A 391 -15.41 28.92 13.88
N ARG A 392 -16.14 27.95 13.37
CA ARG A 392 -15.96 26.53 13.64
C ARG A 392 -15.53 25.82 12.36
N SER A 393 -14.39 25.17 12.41
CA SER A 393 -13.85 24.38 11.30
C SER A 393 -13.59 22.95 11.77
N GLU A 394 -14.29 22.01 11.17
CA GLU A 394 -14.16 20.58 11.41
C GLU A 394 -13.56 19.93 10.18
N LYS A 395 -12.55 19.08 10.40
CA LYS A 395 -11.90 18.31 9.36
C LYS A 395 -11.84 16.85 9.80
N GLU A 396 -12.31 15.96 8.92
CA GLU A 396 -12.26 14.52 9.11
C GLU A 396 -11.54 13.92 7.90
N LEU A 397 -10.49 13.13 8.14
CA LEU A 397 -9.73 12.42 7.11
C LEU A 397 -9.75 10.94 7.45
N VAL A 398 -10.00 10.10 6.45
CA VAL A 398 -9.91 8.64 6.57
C VAL A 398 -9.21 8.10 5.32
N MET A 399 -8.24 7.21 5.53
CA MET A 399 -7.58 6.46 4.46
C MET A 399 -7.81 4.97 4.68
N VAL A 400 -8.36 4.30 3.66
CA VAL A 400 -8.69 2.88 3.67
C VAL A 400 -7.90 2.19 2.58
N VAL A 401 -7.39 1.01 2.83
CA VAL A 401 -6.68 0.18 1.86
C VAL A 401 -7.35 -1.18 1.70
N THR A 402 -7.41 -1.67 0.46
CA THR A 402 -7.99 -2.98 0.11
C THR A 402 -7.10 -3.65 -0.93
N PRO A 403 -6.39 -4.73 -0.60
CA PRO A 403 -5.61 -5.51 -1.55
C PRO A 403 -6.47 -6.59 -2.21
N HIS A 404 -6.19 -6.88 -3.48
CA HIS A 404 -6.79 -7.98 -4.25
C HIS A 404 -5.72 -8.80 -4.94
N LEU A 405 -5.80 -10.12 -4.85
CA LEU A 405 -4.98 -11.03 -5.63
C LEU A 405 -5.49 -11.07 -7.07
N VAL A 406 -4.64 -10.72 -8.03
CA VAL A 406 -5.05 -10.62 -9.44
C VAL A 406 -4.19 -11.47 -10.34
N ARG A 407 -4.79 -11.92 -11.44
CA ARG A 407 -4.12 -12.64 -12.53
C ARG A 407 -4.19 -11.82 -13.82
N PRO A 408 -3.14 -11.81 -14.62
CA PRO A 408 -3.21 -11.22 -15.95
C PRO A 408 -4.26 -11.92 -16.81
N LEU A 409 -4.90 -11.14 -17.67
CA LEU A 409 -5.81 -11.70 -18.67
C LEU A 409 -5.04 -12.61 -19.63
N SER A 410 -5.63 -13.75 -19.97
CA SER A 410 -5.03 -14.66 -20.95
C SER A 410 -4.99 -14.02 -22.35
N ALA A 411 -3.98 -14.42 -23.14
CA ALA A 411 -3.90 -13.98 -24.53
C ALA A 411 -5.19 -14.39 -25.29
N GLY A 412 -5.89 -13.42 -25.87
CA GLY A 412 -7.17 -13.66 -26.58
C GLY A 412 -8.44 -13.43 -25.78
N SER A 413 -8.35 -13.14 -24.47
CA SER A 413 -9.52 -12.68 -23.70
C SER A 413 -10.00 -11.33 -24.20
N PRO A 414 -11.33 -11.08 -24.24
CA PRO A 414 -11.84 -9.76 -24.56
C PRO A 414 -11.30 -8.75 -23.56
N ARG A 415 -10.77 -7.64 -24.09
CA ARG A 415 -10.25 -6.56 -23.24
C ARG A 415 -11.43 -5.78 -22.64
N PRO A 416 -11.32 -5.30 -21.39
CA PRO A 416 -12.32 -4.40 -20.85
C PRO A 416 -12.40 -3.14 -21.70
N LEU A 417 -13.60 -2.59 -21.83
CA LEU A 417 -13.81 -1.31 -22.52
C LEU A 417 -13.01 -0.23 -21.79
N LEU A 418 -12.25 0.55 -22.55
CA LEU A 418 -11.52 1.68 -22.01
C LEU A 418 -12.51 2.80 -21.61
N PRO A 419 -12.23 3.56 -20.53
CA PRO A 419 -13.00 4.75 -20.20
C PRO A 419 -13.02 5.69 -21.41
N GLY A 420 -14.21 6.16 -21.79
CA GLY A 420 -14.37 7.03 -22.96
C GLY A 420 -14.55 6.33 -24.32
N ALA A 421 -14.47 5.00 -24.39
CA ALA A 421 -14.68 4.27 -25.64
C ALA A 421 -16.07 4.55 -26.27
N GLU A 422 -17.07 4.88 -25.46
CA GLU A 422 -18.41 5.28 -25.91
C GLU A 422 -18.40 6.64 -26.62
N THR A 423 -17.44 7.51 -26.27
CA THR A 423 -17.30 8.85 -26.86
C THR A 423 -16.36 8.90 -28.06
N ASP A 424 -15.62 7.83 -28.37
CA ASP A 424 -14.69 7.78 -29.51
C ASP A 424 -15.37 8.04 -30.85
N HIS A 425 -16.67 7.71 -30.95
CA HIS A 425 -17.49 7.92 -32.13
C HIS A 425 -18.35 9.20 -32.08
N TYR A 426 -18.26 9.96 -30.96
CA TYR A 426 -18.99 11.20 -30.82
C TYR A 426 -18.43 12.29 -31.75
N ARG A 427 -19.05 12.48 -32.91
CA ARG A 427 -18.72 13.52 -33.91
C ARG A 427 -19.98 14.27 -34.27
N PRO A 428 -20.48 15.16 -33.41
CA PRO A 428 -21.70 15.89 -33.68
C PRO A 428 -21.52 16.84 -34.86
N GLY A 429 -22.49 16.87 -35.75
CA GLY A 429 -22.56 17.87 -36.82
C GLY A 429 -22.87 19.25 -36.22
N PHE A 430 -22.61 20.33 -36.99
CA PHE A 430 -22.83 21.72 -36.54
C PHE A 430 -24.29 21.96 -36.05
N GLY A 431 -25.30 21.42 -36.73
CA GLY A 431 -26.69 21.52 -36.30
C GLY A 431 -26.97 20.80 -35.00
N GLN A 432 -26.32 19.68 -34.74
CA GLN A 432 -26.47 18.92 -33.51
C GLN A 432 -25.82 19.65 -32.32
N LEU A 433 -24.63 20.26 -32.53
CA LEU A 433 -24.00 21.11 -31.54
C LEU A 433 -24.83 22.35 -31.20
N MET A 434 -25.48 22.97 -32.19
CA MET A 434 -26.22 24.23 -32.04
C MET A 434 -27.61 24.03 -31.43
N PHE A 435 -28.29 22.94 -31.77
CA PHE A 435 -29.71 22.74 -31.42
C PHE A 435 -29.98 21.47 -30.59
N GLY A 436 -29.07 20.50 -30.55
CA GLY A 436 -29.29 19.21 -29.92
C GLY A 436 -28.42 18.96 -28.67
N GLU A 437 -27.37 19.75 -28.47
CA GLU A 437 -26.44 19.54 -27.32
C GLU A 437 -27.05 20.11 -26.05
N THR A 438 -27.42 19.26 -25.12
CA THR A 438 -28.01 19.65 -23.83
C THR A 438 -26.99 19.66 -22.69
N GLY A 439 -25.71 19.32 -22.95
CA GLY A 439 -24.66 19.21 -21.93
C GLY A 439 -24.87 18.07 -20.93
N ARG A 440 -25.83 17.18 -21.21
CA ARG A 440 -26.04 15.98 -20.39
C ARG A 440 -25.18 14.85 -20.95
N PHE A 441 -23.97 14.75 -20.43
CA PHE A 441 -23.15 13.55 -20.62
C PHE A 441 -23.69 12.49 -19.67
N ASP A 442 -24.08 11.34 -20.18
CA ASP A 442 -24.46 10.21 -19.35
C ASP A 442 -23.29 9.90 -18.42
N GLN A 443 -23.57 9.80 -17.12
CA GLN A 443 -22.58 9.44 -16.11
C GLN A 443 -22.23 7.96 -16.30
N SER A 444 -21.38 7.66 -17.27
CA SER A 444 -20.74 6.36 -17.34
C SER A 444 -19.83 6.21 -16.11
N GLN A 445 -19.97 5.09 -15.43
CA GLN A 445 -19.10 4.76 -14.31
C GLN A 445 -17.66 4.65 -14.82
N PHE A 446 -16.83 5.64 -14.49
CA PHE A 446 -15.40 5.63 -14.80
C PHE A 446 -14.67 4.86 -13.71
N GLY A 447 -13.86 3.86 -14.08
CA GLY A 447 -13.00 3.13 -13.18
C GLY A 447 -13.12 1.60 -13.28
N PHE A 448 -12.16 0.90 -12.70
CA PHE A 448 -12.11 -0.56 -12.65
C PHE A 448 -12.99 -1.17 -11.54
N SER A 449 -13.74 -0.35 -10.82
CA SER A 449 -14.62 -0.78 -9.74
C SER A 449 -15.97 -1.25 -10.33
N LYS A 450 -16.16 -2.55 -10.32
CA LYS A 450 -17.47 -3.20 -10.31
C LYS A 450 -17.67 -3.85 -8.97
#